data_e3fff70f929d82062ba69a7b3130e070
#
_entry.id   e3fff70f929d82062ba69a7b3130e070
#
_cell.length_a   1.000
_cell.length_b   1.000
_cell.length_c   1.000
_cell.angle_alpha   90.00
_cell.angle_beta   90.00
_cell.angle_gamma   90.00
#
_symmetry.space_group_name_H-M   'P 1'
#
loop_
_entity.id
_entity.type
_entity.pdbx_description
1 polymer ?
#
loop_
_entity_poly.entity_id
_entity_poly.type
_entity_poly.pdbx_seq_one_letter_code
_entity_poly.pdbx_strand_id
1 'polypeptide(L)'
;MPIMTETRVRLRIERYADQGRCVSHLEDGRVVFVRFALPGELVDVLLDEPHGRAGRFATGEVTQVLEASPDRHDPVWPLAGPLAWGGGLGGADLIHVSLPGQLTWKSDLIGQQMARLGGVDAQVSVVRVPGDKELGGLHWRTRIELVADDQGRPSMRRRGSHDRLPIQTMPLATQELLDVADELGIWEGDLPAGARIRLAVPQPRDGGPVGDNYALLVDGRLYEGSRLLTERLEAGAGPEYQVRADGFWQVHRQAPVVLTKAVMDQARQALDGVAEPVIWDLYCGSGLFTLPLAALADGRARLLAVEGSAGAIACAKNNVKRAGLNRVVLRRGDVARVLAGGPPKGLGHPDLILLDPPRAGAKAQVCQLLAASGAGTIIYVACDPTSLARDTATLISLGYSPEHLEAFDIYPMTHHVETMAIFTRTAGRRR
;
A
#
# COMPACT_ATOMS: atom_id res chain seq x y z
N MET A 1 -35.49 25.24 -4.07
CA MET A 1 -34.64 24.11 -3.73
C MET A 1 -35.14 23.56 -2.40
N PRO A 2 -35.41 22.26 -2.23
CA PRO A 2 -35.78 21.71 -0.93
C PRO A 2 -34.58 21.92 0.00
N ILE A 3 -34.83 22.45 1.19
CA ILE A 3 -33.86 22.56 2.27
C ILE A 3 -33.53 21.13 2.66
N MET A 4 -32.33 20.69 2.31
CA MET A 4 -31.80 19.38 2.71
C MET A 4 -31.58 19.45 4.22
N THR A 5 -32.38 18.73 4.99
CA THR A 5 -32.26 18.69 6.45
C THR A 5 -31.04 17.83 6.79
N GLU A 6 -29.94 18.47 7.19
CA GLU A 6 -28.77 17.79 7.74
C GLU A 6 -29.22 16.91 8.93
N THR A 7 -29.02 15.61 8.81
CA THR A 7 -29.36 14.69 9.89
C THR A 7 -28.15 14.52 10.81
N ARG A 8 -28.25 15.10 12.01
CA ARG A 8 -27.23 14.94 13.07
C ARG A 8 -27.71 13.93 14.09
N VAL A 9 -26.80 13.05 14.50
CA VAL A 9 -27.07 11.99 15.48
C VAL A 9 -25.94 11.93 16.50
N ARG A 10 -26.25 11.57 17.73
CA ARG A 10 -25.25 11.30 18.77
C ARG A 10 -25.03 9.82 18.90
N LEU A 11 -23.77 9.38 18.83
CA LEU A 11 -23.42 7.97 18.77
C LEU A 11 -22.27 7.64 19.74
N ARG A 12 -22.38 6.47 20.39
CA ARG A 12 -21.27 5.81 21.06
C ARG A 12 -20.60 4.90 20.06
N ILE A 13 -19.31 5.09 19.82
CA ILE A 13 -18.54 4.32 18.84
C ILE A 13 -18.12 2.98 19.43
N GLU A 14 -18.36 1.90 18.69
CA GLU A 14 -18.21 0.54 19.18
C GLU A 14 -16.86 -0.09 18.81
N ARG A 15 -16.47 -0.04 17.54
CA ARG A 15 -15.29 -0.75 17.05
C ARG A 15 -14.72 -0.13 15.76
N TYR A 16 -13.51 -0.51 15.44
CA TYR A 16 -12.86 -0.18 14.16
C TYR A 16 -13.57 -0.85 12.98
N ALA A 17 -13.45 -0.22 11.81
CA ALA A 17 -13.90 -0.73 10.53
C ALA A 17 -12.91 -0.37 9.44
N ASP A 18 -13.12 -0.91 8.24
CA ASP A 18 -12.31 -0.64 7.06
C ASP A 18 -12.42 0.81 6.57
N GLN A 19 -11.46 1.22 5.76
CA GLN A 19 -11.39 2.54 5.13
C GLN A 19 -11.33 3.71 6.13
N GLY A 20 -10.66 3.54 7.26
CA GLY A 20 -10.52 4.58 8.27
C GLY A 20 -11.84 4.99 8.93
N ARG A 21 -12.78 4.07 9.06
CA ARG A 21 -14.09 4.27 9.68
C ARG A 21 -14.21 3.47 10.96
N CYS A 22 -15.15 3.88 11.80
CA CYS A 22 -15.62 3.09 12.93
C CYS A 22 -17.09 2.74 12.77
N VAL A 23 -17.55 1.77 13.56
CA VAL A 23 -18.95 1.31 13.56
C VAL A 23 -19.67 1.78 14.79
N SER A 24 -20.91 2.17 14.60
CA SER A 24 -21.94 2.36 15.61
C SER A 24 -23.30 1.92 15.05
N HIS A 25 -24.36 2.03 15.87
CA HIS A 25 -25.74 1.74 15.45
C HIS A 25 -26.65 2.92 15.76
N LEU A 26 -27.62 3.16 14.86
CA LEU A 26 -28.74 4.06 15.12
C LEU A 26 -29.75 3.39 16.06
N GLU A 27 -30.66 4.20 16.62
CA GLU A 27 -31.75 3.68 17.47
C GLU A 27 -32.66 2.63 16.78
N ASP A 28 -32.77 2.70 15.45
CA ASP A 28 -33.51 1.74 14.62
C ASP A 28 -32.71 0.46 14.29
N GLY A 29 -31.50 0.30 14.86
CA GLY A 29 -30.63 -0.86 14.67
C GLY A 29 -29.76 -0.82 13.39
N ARG A 30 -29.88 0.21 12.57
CA ARG A 30 -29.02 0.33 11.36
C ARG A 30 -27.57 0.63 11.74
N VAL A 31 -26.67 -0.07 11.07
CA VAL A 31 -25.21 0.18 11.17
C VAL A 31 -24.87 1.55 10.60
N VAL A 32 -24.01 2.29 11.30
CA VAL A 32 -23.42 3.56 10.81
C VAL A 32 -21.90 3.42 10.75
N PHE A 33 -21.33 3.73 9.60
CA PHE A 33 -19.89 3.84 9.43
C PHE A 33 -19.46 5.31 9.58
N VAL A 34 -18.71 5.60 10.64
CA VAL A 34 -18.35 6.96 11.05
C VAL A 34 -16.87 7.23 10.78
N ARG A 35 -16.58 8.30 10.04
CA ARG A 35 -15.20 8.80 9.86
C ARG A 35 -14.77 9.67 11.01
N PHE A 36 -13.46 9.68 11.28
CA PHE A 36 -12.81 10.47 12.33
C PHE A 36 -13.32 10.19 13.74
N ALA A 37 -13.78 8.98 13.97
CA ALA A 37 -14.19 8.49 15.28
C ALA A 37 -13.19 7.42 15.78
N LEU A 38 -13.20 7.19 17.09
CA LEU A 38 -12.43 6.13 17.73
C LEU A 38 -13.36 5.29 18.64
N PRO A 39 -13.12 3.99 18.80
CA PRO A 39 -13.93 3.16 19.71
C PRO A 39 -13.96 3.72 21.13
N GLY A 40 -15.13 3.65 21.75
CA GLY A 40 -15.39 4.18 23.09
C GLY A 40 -15.77 5.67 23.13
N GLU A 41 -15.58 6.43 22.06
CA GLU A 41 -15.95 7.85 22.03
C GLU A 41 -17.48 8.06 22.00
N LEU A 42 -17.91 9.17 22.60
CA LEU A 42 -19.23 9.74 22.37
C LEU A 42 -19.09 10.95 21.44
N VAL A 43 -19.75 10.90 20.28
CA VAL A 43 -19.57 11.89 19.22
C VAL A 43 -20.91 12.33 18.63
N ASP A 44 -20.97 13.59 18.18
CA ASP A 44 -22.02 14.06 17.29
C ASP A 44 -21.54 13.86 15.82
N VAL A 45 -22.40 13.23 15.03
CA VAL A 45 -22.13 12.80 13.65
C VAL A 45 -23.12 13.46 12.71
N LEU A 46 -22.61 14.04 11.63
CA LEU A 46 -23.40 14.41 10.47
C LEU A 46 -23.49 13.21 9.53
N LEU A 47 -24.69 12.70 9.30
CA LEU A 47 -24.88 11.61 8.35
C LEU A 47 -24.71 12.12 6.92
N ASP A 48 -23.97 11.37 6.12
CA ASP A 48 -23.94 11.58 4.67
C ASP A 48 -25.39 11.40 4.19
N GLU A 49 -25.82 12.26 3.28
CA GLU A 49 -27.22 12.30 2.85
C GLU A 49 -27.80 10.92 2.54
N PRO A 50 -29.08 10.71 2.89
CA PRO A 50 -29.71 9.43 2.74
C PRO A 50 -29.84 9.09 1.25
N HIS A 51 -29.04 8.20 0.76
CA HIS A 51 -29.40 7.42 -0.40
C HIS A 51 -30.61 6.55 0.01
N GLY A 52 -31.80 7.20 0.10
CA GLY A 52 -33.08 6.65 0.41
C GLY A 52 -33.19 6.00 1.79
N ARG A 53 -34.36 6.10 2.42
CA ARG A 53 -34.73 5.40 3.68
C ARG A 53 -34.61 3.87 3.65
N ALA A 54 -34.05 3.28 2.59
CA ALA A 54 -33.91 1.84 2.34
C ALA A 54 -32.48 1.29 2.40
N GLY A 55 -31.47 2.09 2.74
CA GLY A 55 -30.08 1.61 2.87
C GLY A 55 -29.91 0.69 4.07
N ARG A 56 -29.20 -0.44 3.88
CA ARG A 56 -28.89 -1.40 4.97
C ARG A 56 -27.93 -0.80 6.00
N PHE A 57 -27.26 0.29 5.70
CA PHE A 57 -26.33 1.02 6.57
C PHE A 57 -26.36 2.51 6.23
N ALA A 58 -25.86 3.33 7.16
CA ALA A 58 -25.58 4.74 6.96
C ALA A 58 -24.09 5.02 7.01
N THR A 59 -23.68 6.17 6.48
CA THR A 59 -22.33 6.70 6.64
C THR A 59 -22.40 8.11 7.19
N GLY A 60 -21.33 8.55 7.86
CA GLY A 60 -21.27 9.90 8.39
C GLY A 60 -19.88 10.29 8.85
N GLU A 61 -19.75 11.55 9.27
CA GLU A 61 -18.49 12.12 9.73
C GLU A 61 -18.70 12.85 11.06
N VAL A 62 -17.72 12.74 11.95
CA VAL A 62 -17.73 13.43 13.25
C VAL A 62 -17.77 14.93 13.05
N THR A 63 -18.69 15.60 13.75
CA THR A 63 -18.75 17.08 13.81
C THR A 63 -18.27 17.60 15.16
N GLN A 64 -18.47 16.81 16.23
CA GLN A 64 -18.03 17.15 17.58
C GLN A 64 -17.70 15.89 18.35
N VAL A 65 -16.64 15.93 19.16
CA VAL A 65 -16.28 14.89 20.12
C VAL A 65 -16.69 15.37 21.50
N LEU A 66 -17.51 14.57 22.20
CA LEU A 66 -18.04 14.88 23.54
C LEU A 66 -17.25 14.17 24.61
N GLU A 67 -16.88 12.91 24.37
CA GLU A 67 -16.00 12.09 25.19
C GLU A 67 -14.92 11.50 24.29
N ALA A 68 -13.67 11.92 24.50
CA ALA A 68 -12.56 11.54 23.63
C ALA A 68 -11.91 10.22 24.10
N SER A 69 -11.43 9.44 23.12
CA SER A 69 -10.51 8.33 23.36
C SER A 69 -9.12 8.85 23.78
N PRO A 70 -8.37 8.10 24.62
CA PRO A 70 -6.96 8.45 24.92
C PRO A 70 -6.06 8.41 23.68
N ASP A 71 -6.46 7.71 22.63
CA ASP A 71 -5.74 7.66 21.36
C ASP A 71 -6.06 8.81 20.41
N ARG A 72 -6.93 9.74 20.82
CA ARG A 72 -7.25 10.90 20.00
C ARG A 72 -6.24 12.04 20.19
N HIS A 73 -5.90 12.70 19.10
CA HIS A 73 -5.26 14.02 19.12
C HIS A 73 -5.82 14.90 18.00
N ASP A 74 -5.49 16.17 18.03
CA ASP A 74 -5.85 17.10 16.96
C ASP A 74 -5.10 16.72 15.67
N PRO A 75 -5.76 16.84 14.50
CA PRO A 75 -5.13 16.57 13.23
C PRO A 75 -3.87 17.42 13.00
N VAL A 76 -2.70 16.77 12.89
CA VAL A 76 -1.42 17.46 12.60
C VAL A 76 -1.40 18.11 11.20
N TRP A 77 -2.31 17.72 10.34
CA TRP A 77 -2.64 18.38 9.07
C TRP A 77 -4.13 18.71 9.05
N PRO A 78 -4.54 19.92 9.50
CA PRO A 78 -5.95 20.28 9.67
C PRO A 78 -6.78 20.12 8.38
N LEU A 79 -6.20 20.39 7.20
CA LEU A 79 -6.86 20.22 5.91
C LEU A 79 -7.29 18.76 5.63
N ALA A 80 -6.61 17.77 6.22
CA ALA A 80 -6.97 16.35 6.11
C ALA A 80 -7.95 15.89 7.21
N GLY A 81 -8.25 16.73 8.19
CA GLY A 81 -9.21 16.49 9.26
C GLY A 81 -10.68 16.46 8.82
N PRO A 82 -11.61 16.46 9.79
CA PRO A 82 -13.05 16.52 9.53
C PRO A 82 -13.48 17.71 8.70
N LEU A 83 -14.48 17.51 7.84
CA LEU A 83 -15.04 18.57 7.01
C LEU A 83 -15.63 19.70 7.86
N ALA A 84 -16.32 19.37 8.95
CA ALA A 84 -16.89 20.33 9.88
C ALA A 84 -15.84 21.22 10.59
N TRP A 85 -14.56 20.82 10.58
CA TRP A 85 -13.45 21.59 11.15
C TRP A 85 -12.62 22.31 10.08
N GLY A 86 -13.17 22.47 8.87
CA GLY A 86 -12.51 23.13 7.72
C GLY A 86 -11.58 22.23 6.91
N GLY A 87 -11.50 20.93 7.24
CA GLY A 87 -10.73 19.93 6.54
C GLY A 87 -11.43 19.35 5.32
N GLY A 88 -11.28 18.05 5.14
CA GLY A 88 -11.97 17.29 4.10
C GLY A 88 -11.05 16.66 3.06
N LEU A 89 -9.72 16.89 3.07
CA LEU A 89 -8.81 16.24 2.15
C LEU A 89 -8.75 14.73 2.42
N GLY A 90 -8.60 13.93 1.36
CA GLY A 90 -8.31 12.51 1.46
C GLY A 90 -6.81 12.22 1.69
N GLY A 91 -6.50 10.93 1.91
CA GLY A 91 -5.11 10.45 1.97
C GLY A 91 -4.46 10.47 3.36
N ALA A 92 -5.21 10.85 4.42
CA ALA A 92 -4.76 10.79 5.80
C ALA A 92 -5.94 10.50 6.76
N ASP A 93 -6.59 9.37 6.57
CA ASP A 93 -7.85 9.00 7.25
C ASP A 93 -7.69 8.84 8.76
N LEU A 94 -6.47 8.54 9.24
CA LEU A 94 -6.14 8.35 10.65
C LEU A 94 -5.36 9.54 11.23
N ILE A 95 -5.43 10.71 10.63
CA ILE A 95 -4.70 11.92 11.04
C ILE A 95 -5.05 12.40 12.47
N HIS A 96 -6.15 11.94 13.01
CA HIS A 96 -6.67 12.24 14.35
C HIS A 96 -6.32 11.16 15.38
N VAL A 97 -5.57 10.13 14.99
CA VAL A 97 -5.27 8.96 15.81
C VAL A 97 -3.81 8.98 16.21
N SER A 98 -3.50 8.73 17.49
CA SER A 98 -2.14 8.59 17.98
C SER A 98 -1.35 7.53 17.20
N LEU A 99 -0.03 7.69 17.10
CA LEU A 99 0.78 6.71 16.38
C LEU A 99 0.65 5.28 16.93
N PRO A 100 0.59 5.03 18.25
CA PRO A 100 0.26 3.71 18.78
C PRO A 100 -1.15 3.26 18.41
N GLY A 101 -2.15 4.13 18.50
CA GLY A 101 -3.55 3.84 18.14
C GLY A 101 -3.70 3.43 16.68
N GLN A 102 -2.92 4.02 15.76
CA GLN A 102 -2.90 3.60 14.35
C GLN A 102 -2.45 2.14 14.18
N LEU A 103 -1.46 1.69 14.94
CA LEU A 103 -1.01 0.29 14.90
C LEU A 103 -2.09 -0.66 15.44
N THR A 104 -2.74 -0.27 16.55
CA THR A 104 -3.87 -1.02 17.12
C THR A 104 -5.01 -1.15 16.11
N TRP A 105 -5.38 -0.05 15.46
CA TRP A 105 -6.42 -0.06 14.41
C TRP A 105 -6.09 -1.05 13.29
N LYS A 106 -4.87 -0.97 12.75
CA LYS A 106 -4.42 -1.81 11.63
C LYS A 106 -4.36 -3.28 12.03
N SER A 107 -3.86 -3.58 13.23
CA SER A 107 -3.81 -4.94 13.79
C SER A 107 -5.22 -5.53 13.93
N ASP A 108 -6.14 -4.79 14.53
CA ASP A 108 -7.53 -5.21 14.73
C ASP A 108 -8.23 -5.46 13.38
N LEU A 109 -8.04 -4.57 12.40
CA LEU A 109 -8.61 -4.73 11.07
C LEU A 109 -8.11 -6.01 10.38
N ILE A 110 -6.80 -6.30 10.41
CA ILE A 110 -6.25 -7.52 9.83
C ILE A 110 -6.85 -8.75 10.51
N GLY A 111 -6.87 -8.78 11.86
CA GLY A 111 -7.45 -9.88 12.63
C GLY A 111 -8.91 -10.13 12.28
N GLN A 112 -9.73 -9.07 12.23
CA GLN A 112 -11.15 -9.16 11.84
C GLN A 112 -11.33 -9.74 10.43
N GLN A 113 -10.55 -9.29 9.45
CA GLN A 113 -10.65 -9.79 8.07
C GLN A 113 -10.21 -11.26 7.98
N MET A 114 -9.08 -11.61 8.62
CA MET A 114 -8.57 -12.98 8.64
C MET A 114 -9.55 -13.95 9.30
N ALA A 115 -10.16 -13.58 10.43
CA ALA A 115 -11.16 -14.41 11.09
C ALA A 115 -12.42 -14.57 10.22
N ARG A 116 -12.96 -13.45 9.71
CA ARG A 116 -14.26 -13.43 9.01
C ARG A 116 -14.22 -14.03 7.62
N LEU A 117 -13.17 -13.76 6.84
CA LEU A 117 -13.06 -14.12 5.43
C LEU A 117 -12.00 -15.19 5.18
N GLY A 118 -10.93 -15.20 5.96
CA GLY A 118 -9.84 -16.15 5.86
C GLY A 118 -10.06 -17.46 6.59
N GLY A 119 -10.99 -17.47 7.57
CA GLY A 119 -11.22 -18.61 8.45
C GLY A 119 -10.01 -18.89 9.39
N VAL A 120 -9.19 -17.86 9.67
CA VAL A 120 -8.00 -17.95 10.50
C VAL A 120 -8.11 -16.96 11.65
N ASP A 121 -8.01 -17.45 12.87
CA ASP A 121 -7.86 -16.59 14.05
C ASP A 121 -6.40 -16.18 14.17
N ALA A 122 -6.09 -14.95 13.76
CA ALA A 122 -4.74 -14.43 13.72
C ALA A 122 -4.64 -13.13 14.53
N GLN A 123 -3.72 -13.13 15.50
CA GLN A 123 -3.27 -11.90 16.12
C GLN A 123 -2.02 -11.41 15.38
N VAL A 124 -2.11 -10.25 14.76
CA VAL A 124 -1.05 -9.71 13.93
C VAL A 124 -0.46 -8.47 14.56
N SER A 125 0.84 -8.52 14.83
CA SER A 125 1.58 -7.32 15.25
C SER A 125 1.90 -6.47 14.04
N VAL A 126 1.52 -5.20 14.07
CA VAL A 126 1.88 -4.23 13.04
C VAL A 126 3.13 -3.49 13.47
N VAL A 127 4.18 -3.60 12.68
CA VAL A 127 5.49 -2.98 12.96
C VAL A 127 5.57 -1.62 12.28
N ARG A 128 5.91 -0.58 13.05
CA ARG A 128 6.21 0.73 12.49
C ARG A 128 7.59 0.73 11.87
N VAL A 129 7.69 1.35 10.71
CA VAL A 129 8.94 1.47 9.97
C VAL A 129 9.92 2.40 10.70
N PRO A 130 11.23 2.09 10.74
CA PRO A 130 12.24 2.92 11.38
C PRO A 130 12.24 4.38 10.89
N GLY A 131 12.36 5.33 11.82
CA GLY A 131 12.38 6.76 11.58
C GLY A 131 11.01 7.43 11.50
N ASP A 132 9.90 6.69 11.43
CA ASP A 132 8.57 7.28 11.33
C ASP A 132 8.05 7.79 12.67
N LYS A 133 8.48 7.18 13.78
CA LYS A 133 8.12 7.66 15.12
C LYS A 133 8.75 9.02 15.39
N GLU A 134 10.01 9.18 15.04
CA GLU A 134 10.80 10.41 15.21
C GLU A 134 10.23 11.56 14.37
N LEU A 135 9.67 11.25 13.21
CA LEU A 135 9.00 12.20 12.31
C LEU A 135 7.49 12.35 12.59
N GLY A 136 6.99 11.79 13.67
CA GLY A 136 5.58 11.89 14.03
C GLY A 136 4.63 11.25 13.02
N GLY A 137 5.10 10.28 12.19
CA GLY A 137 4.32 9.65 11.11
C GLY A 137 4.16 10.51 9.87
N LEU A 138 4.97 11.56 9.74
CA LEU A 138 5.01 12.49 8.59
C LEU A 138 6.25 12.22 7.72
N HIS A 139 6.42 12.97 6.62
CA HIS A 139 7.64 12.97 5.79
C HIS A 139 8.09 11.60 5.29
N TRP A 140 7.15 10.77 4.86
CA TRP A 140 7.46 9.41 4.38
C TRP A 140 7.25 9.20 2.88
N ARG A 141 6.44 10.07 2.19
CA ARG A 141 6.11 9.88 0.77
C ARG A 141 7.18 10.45 -0.14
N THR A 142 7.71 9.60 -1.01
CA THR A 142 8.65 9.98 -2.07
C THR A 142 7.96 10.34 -3.40
N ARG A 143 6.65 10.21 -3.47
CA ARG A 143 5.85 10.49 -4.67
C ARG A 143 4.51 11.07 -4.26
N ILE A 144 4.13 12.18 -4.90
CA ILE A 144 2.83 12.83 -4.72
C ILE A 144 2.15 13.04 -6.06
N GLU A 145 0.83 13.11 -6.03
CA GLU A 145 0.00 13.47 -7.18
C GLU A 145 -1.02 14.51 -6.75
N LEU A 146 -1.03 15.62 -7.45
CA LEU A 146 -1.89 16.77 -7.22
C LEU A 146 -2.67 17.09 -8.50
N VAL A 147 -3.65 17.96 -8.39
CA VAL A 147 -4.38 18.50 -9.54
C VAL A 147 -4.43 20.01 -9.39
N ALA A 148 -4.11 20.75 -10.44
CA ALA A 148 -4.27 22.20 -10.43
C ALA A 148 -5.76 22.57 -10.35
N ASP A 149 -6.11 23.53 -9.53
CA ASP A 149 -7.46 24.10 -9.49
C ASP A 149 -7.72 25.03 -10.71
N ASP A 150 -8.88 25.67 -10.75
CA ASP A 150 -9.26 26.56 -11.86
C ASP A 150 -8.40 27.84 -11.92
N GLN A 151 -7.63 28.12 -10.86
CA GLN A 151 -6.70 29.24 -10.78
C GLN A 151 -5.23 28.82 -10.97
N GLY A 152 -4.99 27.56 -11.36
CA GLY A 152 -3.65 27.02 -11.55
C GLY A 152 -2.90 26.68 -10.26
N ARG A 153 -3.56 26.67 -9.10
CA ARG A 153 -2.91 26.35 -7.82
C ARG A 153 -2.93 24.83 -7.58
N PRO A 154 -1.87 24.24 -7.01
CA PRO A 154 -1.85 22.84 -6.64
C PRO A 154 -2.94 22.55 -5.60
N SER A 155 -3.71 21.52 -5.83
CA SER A 155 -4.87 21.19 -5.02
C SER A 155 -5.06 19.68 -4.87
N MET A 156 -5.85 19.30 -3.88
CA MET A 156 -6.35 17.94 -3.68
C MET A 156 -7.88 17.96 -3.63
N ARG A 157 -8.48 16.82 -3.99
CA ARG A 157 -9.93 16.67 -3.91
C ARG A 157 -10.40 16.48 -2.48
N ARG A 158 -11.51 17.10 -2.14
CA ARG A 158 -12.25 16.76 -0.92
C ARG A 158 -12.84 15.35 -1.04
N ARG A 159 -12.89 14.66 0.10
CA ARG A 159 -13.51 13.33 0.19
C ARG A 159 -14.98 13.39 -0.25
N GLY A 160 -15.36 12.43 -1.09
CA GLY A 160 -16.74 12.31 -1.55
C GLY A 160 -17.24 13.49 -2.42
N SER A 161 -16.36 14.39 -2.86
CA SER A 161 -16.68 15.55 -3.68
C SER A 161 -15.75 15.66 -4.88
N HIS A 162 -16.17 16.45 -5.86
CA HIS A 162 -15.33 16.94 -6.95
C HIS A 162 -14.62 18.25 -6.62
N ASP A 163 -14.97 18.86 -5.48
CA ASP A 163 -14.38 20.12 -5.04
C ASP A 163 -12.88 19.96 -4.80
N ARG A 164 -12.13 20.98 -5.15
CA ARG A 164 -10.69 21.03 -4.97
C ARG A 164 -10.34 22.01 -3.86
N LEU A 165 -9.46 21.62 -2.99
CA LEU A 165 -8.92 22.47 -1.94
C LEU A 165 -7.45 22.74 -2.27
N PRO A 166 -7.05 24.01 -2.51
CA PRO A 166 -5.65 24.35 -2.75
C PRO A 166 -4.81 24.03 -1.51
N ILE A 167 -3.60 23.59 -1.74
CA ILE A 167 -2.62 23.29 -0.70
C ILE A 167 -1.32 24.03 -0.98
N GLN A 168 -0.60 24.37 0.08
CA GLN A 168 0.71 25.04 0.02
C GLN A 168 1.84 24.14 0.49
N THR A 169 1.51 22.95 0.95
CA THR A 169 2.46 21.92 1.38
C THR A 169 1.75 20.59 1.52
N MET A 170 2.52 19.51 1.59
CA MET A 170 2.03 18.16 1.89
C MET A 170 2.86 17.53 3.01
N PRO A 171 2.41 17.58 4.27
CA PRO A 171 3.20 17.11 5.40
C PRO A 171 3.58 15.62 5.35
N LEU A 172 2.91 14.81 4.54
CA LEU A 172 3.26 13.40 4.33
C LEU A 172 4.44 13.21 3.37
N ALA A 173 4.77 14.22 2.55
CA ALA A 173 5.90 14.16 1.60
C ALA A 173 7.24 14.23 2.35
N THR A 174 8.26 13.54 1.85
CA THR A 174 9.62 13.65 2.38
C THR A 174 10.14 15.08 2.26
N GLN A 175 11.08 15.45 3.12
CA GLN A 175 11.64 16.79 3.08
C GLN A 175 12.31 17.07 1.73
N GLU A 176 13.02 16.09 1.18
CA GLU A 176 13.67 16.21 -0.13
C GLU A 176 12.66 16.47 -1.27
N LEU A 177 11.45 15.88 -1.15
CA LEU A 177 10.39 16.14 -2.12
C LEU A 177 9.82 17.55 -1.95
N LEU A 178 9.65 18.03 -0.71
CA LEU A 178 9.19 19.38 -0.43
C LEU A 178 10.20 20.41 -0.91
N ASP A 179 11.49 20.19 -0.67
CA ASP A 179 12.56 21.08 -1.10
C ASP A 179 12.58 21.21 -2.64
N VAL A 180 12.47 20.09 -3.37
CA VAL A 180 12.36 20.10 -4.85
C VAL A 180 11.05 20.80 -5.28
N ALA A 181 9.95 20.61 -4.57
CA ALA A 181 8.69 21.28 -4.91
C ALA A 181 8.78 22.79 -4.72
N ASP A 182 9.49 23.25 -3.69
CA ASP A 182 9.76 24.68 -3.43
C ASP A 182 10.69 25.26 -4.50
N GLU A 183 11.80 24.59 -4.82
CA GLU A 183 12.73 25.00 -5.88
C GLU A 183 12.07 25.13 -7.26
N LEU A 184 11.08 24.27 -7.54
CA LEU A 184 10.32 24.28 -8.79
C LEU A 184 9.11 25.25 -8.76
N GLY A 185 8.87 25.95 -7.64
CA GLY A 185 7.76 26.87 -7.47
C GLY A 185 6.37 26.23 -7.57
N ILE A 186 6.26 24.92 -7.26
CA ILE A 186 4.99 24.17 -7.43
C ILE A 186 3.87 24.81 -6.61
N TRP A 187 4.19 25.27 -5.40
CA TRP A 187 3.19 25.86 -4.48
C TRP A 187 2.75 27.26 -4.85
N GLU A 188 3.51 27.95 -5.72
CA GLU A 188 3.20 29.30 -6.18
C GLU A 188 2.05 29.34 -7.20
N GLY A 189 1.82 28.21 -7.88
CA GLY A 189 0.77 28.07 -8.87
C GLY A 189 1.29 28.20 -10.30
N ASP A 190 0.57 28.93 -11.15
CA ASP A 190 0.86 29.10 -12.58
C ASP A 190 0.82 27.81 -13.41
N LEU A 191 0.12 26.81 -12.89
CA LEU A 191 -0.07 25.53 -13.57
C LEU A 191 -1.31 25.59 -14.49
N PRO A 192 -1.35 24.83 -15.59
CA PRO A 192 -2.56 24.77 -16.40
C PRO A 192 -3.76 24.27 -15.57
N ALA A 193 -4.88 24.99 -15.61
CA ALA A 193 -6.08 24.64 -14.85
C ALA A 193 -6.51 23.19 -15.15
N GLY A 194 -6.75 22.41 -14.10
CA GLY A 194 -7.14 21.01 -14.21
C GLY A 194 -6.00 20.05 -14.48
N ALA A 195 -4.77 20.52 -14.69
CA ALA A 195 -3.61 19.67 -14.97
C ALA A 195 -3.33 18.71 -13.81
N ARG A 196 -2.98 17.47 -14.15
CA ARG A 196 -2.51 16.49 -13.19
C ARG A 196 -1.00 16.62 -13.02
N ILE A 197 -0.58 16.87 -11.79
CA ILE A 197 0.81 17.12 -11.41
C ILE A 197 1.29 15.89 -10.65
N ARG A 198 2.40 15.31 -11.07
CA ARG A 198 3.09 14.25 -10.32
C ARG A 198 4.52 14.67 -10.08
N LEU A 199 4.91 14.69 -8.81
CA LEU A 199 6.29 14.86 -8.40
C LEU A 199 6.80 13.57 -7.76
N ALA A 200 7.95 13.10 -8.21
CA ALA A 200 8.61 11.90 -7.69
C ALA A 200 10.08 12.23 -7.38
N VAL A 201 10.48 11.99 -6.15
CA VAL A 201 11.84 12.24 -5.65
C VAL A 201 12.28 11.02 -4.85
N PRO A 202 13.16 10.16 -5.40
CA PRO A 202 13.76 9.06 -4.65
C PRO A 202 14.48 9.53 -3.40
N GLN A 203 14.45 8.72 -2.33
CA GLN A 203 15.16 9.03 -1.10
C GLN A 203 16.67 8.85 -1.30
N PRO A 204 17.50 9.90 -1.15
CA PRO A 204 18.96 9.74 -1.10
C PRO A 204 19.36 8.84 0.09
N ARG A 205 20.22 7.85 -0.14
CA ARG A 205 20.62 6.89 0.91
C ARG A 205 21.93 7.27 1.61
N ASP A 206 22.70 8.13 0.99
CA ASP A 206 23.98 8.64 1.49
C ASP A 206 23.86 9.99 2.21
N GLY A 207 22.63 10.51 2.33
CA GLY A 207 22.38 11.84 2.90
C GLY A 207 22.86 12.99 2.02
N GLY A 208 23.24 12.69 0.77
CA GLY A 208 23.60 13.70 -0.21
C GLY A 208 22.40 14.43 -0.82
N PRO A 209 22.66 15.43 -1.67
CA PRO A 209 21.60 16.16 -2.36
C PRO A 209 20.85 15.26 -3.35
N VAL A 210 19.60 15.62 -3.65
CA VAL A 210 18.78 14.93 -4.66
C VAL A 210 19.41 15.01 -6.06
N GLY A 211 20.07 16.15 -6.40
CA GLY A 211 20.59 16.41 -7.73
C GLY A 211 19.48 16.32 -8.78
N ASP A 212 19.79 15.76 -9.94
CA ASP A 212 18.84 15.59 -11.05
C ASP A 212 17.95 14.33 -10.92
N ASN A 213 17.98 13.62 -9.77
CA ASN A 213 17.25 12.39 -9.58
C ASN A 213 15.81 12.63 -9.10
N TYR A 214 15.07 13.46 -9.81
CA TYR A 214 13.66 13.72 -9.59
C TYR A 214 12.90 13.80 -10.92
N ALA A 215 11.58 13.84 -10.86
CA ALA A 215 10.73 14.06 -12.02
C ALA A 215 9.48 14.85 -11.65
N LEU A 216 9.26 15.95 -12.34
CA LEU A 216 7.98 16.65 -12.41
C LEU A 216 7.27 16.28 -13.72
N LEU A 217 6.09 15.71 -13.59
CA LEU A 217 5.22 15.37 -14.72
C LEU A 217 3.94 16.20 -14.64
N VAL A 218 3.58 16.83 -15.76
CA VAL A 218 2.33 17.55 -15.95
C VAL A 218 1.53 16.83 -17.04
N ASP A 219 0.33 16.36 -16.73
CA ASP A 219 -0.52 15.53 -17.61
C ASP A 219 0.24 14.33 -18.23
N GLY A 220 1.12 13.72 -17.41
CA GLY A 220 1.95 12.57 -17.81
C GLY A 220 3.12 12.91 -18.74
N ARG A 221 3.33 14.18 -19.08
CA ARG A 221 4.52 14.64 -19.82
C ARG A 221 5.59 15.09 -18.85
N LEU A 222 6.84 14.73 -19.12
CA LEU A 222 7.98 15.24 -18.34
C LEU A 222 8.08 16.74 -18.56
N TYR A 223 8.02 17.47 -17.45
CA TYR A 223 8.18 18.92 -17.42
C TYR A 223 9.60 19.28 -16.98
N GLU A 224 10.09 18.61 -15.90
CA GLU A 224 11.44 18.85 -15.37
C GLU A 224 12.02 17.54 -14.81
N GLY A 225 13.37 17.44 -14.73
CA GLY A 225 14.09 16.29 -14.20
C GLY A 225 14.20 15.10 -15.15
N SER A 226 14.08 13.88 -14.66
CA SER A 226 14.28 12.64 -15.42
C SER A 226 13.05 11.72 -15.40
N ARG A 227 12.69 11.17 -16.57
CA ARG A 227 11.61 10.16 -16.65
C ARG A 227 11.98 8.81 -16.04
N LEU A 228 13.28 8.51 -15.98
CA LEU A 228 13.83 7.33 -15.31
C LEU A 228 14.57 7.78 -14.07
N LEU A 229 14.09 7.33 -12.92
CA LEU A 229 14.66 7.62 -11.61
C LEU A 229 15.50 6.45 -11.14
N THR A 230 16.57 6.75 -10.41
CA THR A 230 17.42 5.75 -9.77
C THR A 230 17.01 5.61 -8.30
N GLU A 231 16.61 4.41 -7.91
CA GLU A 231 16.28 4.04 -6.52
C GLU A 231 17.38 3.12 -5.98
N ARG A 232 17.70 3.26 -4.69
CA ARG A 232 18.65 2.42 -3.97
C ARG A 232 18.03 1.97 -2.65
N LEU A 233 18.41 0.78 -2.17
CA LEU A 233 17.98 0.29 -0.86
C LEU A 233 18.97 0.70 0.24
N GLU A 234 20.26 0.76 -0.08
CA GLU A 234 21.35 1.04 0.85
C GLU A 234 22.30 2.09 0.28
N ALA A 235 23.05 2.75 1.17
CA ALA A 235 24.09 3.68 0.77
C ALA A 235 25.30 2.93 0.17
N GLY A 236 25.75 3.35 -0.99
CA GLY A 236 27.02 2.93 -1.59
C GLY A 236 27.13 1.48 -2.07
N ALA A 237 26.34 0.56 -1.56
CA ALA A 237 26.39 -0.86 -1.90
C ALA A 237 25.00 -1.41 -2.27
N GLY A 238 24.98 -2.44 -3.11
CA GLY A 238 23.73 -3.09 -3.52
C GLY A 238 23.25 -2.67 -4.91
N PRO A 239 22.16 -3.30 -5.39
CA PRO A 239 21.65 -3.02 -6.73
C PRO A 239 20.99 -1.65 -6.81
N GLU A 240 21.22 -0.97 -7.93
CA GLU A 240 20.45 0.20 -8.33
C GLU A 240 19.25 -0.23 -9.16
N TYR A 241 18.10 0.38 -8.86
CA TYR A 241 16.88 0.16 -9.61
C TYR A 241 16.57 1.38 -10.46
N GLN A 242 16.44 1.20 -11.76
CA GLN A 242 15.83 2.21 -12.61
C GLN A 242 14.33 2.00 -12.64
N VAL A 243 13.59 3.05 -12.31
CA VAL A 243 12.13 3.03 -12.26
C VAL A 243 11.55 4.22 -13.00
N ARG A 244 10.39 4.04 -13.62
CA ARG A 244 9.71 5.15 -14.27
C ARG A 244 9.07 6.08 -13.25
N ALA A 245 9.19 7.38 -13.46
CA ALA A 245 8.53 8.39 -12.63
C ALA A 245 7.00 8.29 -12.68
N ASP A 246 6.43 7.91 -13.83
CA ASP A 246 5.00 7.67 -14.04
C ASP A 246 4.57 6.22 -13.70
N GLY A 247 5.50 5.35 -13.33
CA GLY A 247 5.26 3.96 -12.93
C GLY A 247 5.04 3.79 -11.43
N PHE A 248 4.74 2.54 -11.05
CA PHE A 248 4.67 2.16 -9.64
C PHE A 248 6.09 1.96 -9.07
N TRP A 249 6.27 2.44 -7.86
CA TRP A 249 7.32 2.10 -6.91
C TRP A 249 6.78 2.31 -5.50
N GLN A 250 7.34 1.66 -4.49
CA GLN A 250 6.95 1.86 -3.10
C GLN A 250 7.08 3.33 -2.73
N VAL A 251 5.96 3.93 -2.30
CA VAL A 251 5.91 5.39 -2.06
C VAL A 251 6.51 5.81 -0.73
N HIS A 252 6.59 4.89 0.22
CA HIS A 252 7.22 5.16 1.51
C HIS A 252 8.74 5.03 1.38
N ARG A 253 9.47 6.04 1.86
CA ARG A 253 10.94 6.13 1.76
C ARG A 253 11.69 4.87 2.24
N GLN A 254 11.17 4.15 3.24
CA GLN A 254 11.80 2.94 3.78
C GLN A 254 11.11 1.62 3.37
N ALA A 255 9.94 1.67 2.75
CA ALA A 255 9.23 0.44 2.37
C ALA A 255 10.06 -0.50 1.49
N PRO A 256 10.81 -0.02 0.46
CA PRO A 256 11.66 -0.90 -0.34
C PRO A 256 12.66 -1.69 0.50
N VAL A 257 13.25 -1.06 1.52
CA VAL A 257 14.25 -1.67 2.40
C VAL A 257 13.59 -2.70 3.33
N VAL A 258 12.53 -2.28 4.04
CA VAL A 258 11.88 -3.11 5.06
C VAL A 258 11.22 -4.33 4.44
N LEU A 259 10.49 -4.15 3.33
CA LEU A 259 9.81 -5.25 2.66
C LEU A 259 10.82 -6.21 2.01
N THR A 260 11.87 -5.68 1.37
CA THR A 260 12.92 -6.54 0.81
C THR A 260 13.59 -7.37 1.90
N LYS A 261 13.92 -6.76 3.04
CA LYS A 261 14.52 -7.49 4.16
C LYS A 261 13.59 -8.60 4.65
N ALA A 262 12.33 -8.29 4.92
CA ALA A 262 11.36 -9.27 5.40
C ALA A 262 11.16 -10.44 4.43
N VAL A 263 10.96 -10.15 3.14
CA VAL A 263 10.85 -11.16 2.08
C VAL A 263 12.11 -12.02 2.00
N MET A 264 13.29 -11.41 2.04
CA MET A 264 14.56 -12.14 1.92
C MET A 264 14.85 -13.03 3.14
N ASP A 265 14.47 -12.60 4.34
CA ASP A 265 14.62 -13.42 5.55
C ASP A 265 13.74 -14.69 5.45
N GLN A 266 12.50 -14.56 5.01
CA GLN A 266 11.61 -15.69 4.78
C GLN A 266 12.05 -16.56 3.59
N ALA A 267 12.54 -15.96 2.51
CA ALA A 267 13.02 -16.71 1.35
C ALA A 267 14.27 -17.56 1.69
N ARG A 268 15.20 -17.01 2.46
CA ARG A 268 16.38 -17.78 2.93
C ARG A 268 15.97 -18.96 3.80
N GLN A 269 15.01 -18.74 4.72
CA GLN A 269 14.50 -19.83 5.56
C GLN A 269 13.80 -20.91 4.74
N ALA A 270 12.95 -20.53 3.78
CA ALA A 270 12.20 -21.47 2.94
C ALA A 270 13.10 -22.27 1.98
N LEU A 271 14.24 -21.72 1.60
CA LEU A 271 15.18 -22.32 0.64
C LEU A 271 16.44 -22.88 1.27
N ASP A 272 16.46 -23.02 2.61
CA ASP A 272 17.62 -23.58 3.30
C ASP A 272 17.94 -25.01 2.78
N GLY A 273 19.20 -25.24 2.45
CA GLY A 273 19.67 -26.51 1.87
C GLY A 273 19.35 -26.73 0.38
N VAL A 274 18.63 -25.82 -0.29
CA VAL A 274 18.31 -25.92 -1.72
C VAL A 274 19.43 -25.31 -2.56
N ALA A 275 20.20 -26.14 -3.27
CA ALA A 275 21.41 -25.70 -3.98
C ALA A 275 21.14 -24.83 -5.22
N GLU A 276 20.08 -25.12 -5.97
CA GLU A 276 19.66 -24.39 -7.19
C GLU A 276 18.16 -24.12 -7.17
N PRO A 277 17.68 -23.20 -6.31
CA PRO A 277 16.25 -23.00 -6.14
C PRO A 277 15.60 -22.45 -7.40
N VAL A 278 14.38 -22.90 -7.67
CA VAL A 278 13.46 -22.32 -8.65
C VAL A 278 12.49 -21.40 -7.93
N ILE A 279 12.47 -20.13 -8.32
CA ILE A 279 11.66 -19.11 -7.66
C ILE A 279 10.74 -18.44 -8.70
N TRP A 280 9.49 -18.22 -8.34
CA TRP A 280 8.60 -17.34 -9.09
C TRP A 280 8.42 -16.03 -8.34
N ASP A 281 8.62 -14.92 -9.04
CA ASP A 281 8.33 -13.55 -8.58
C ASP A 281 7.19 -12.99 -9.42
N LEU A 282 5.98 -13.03 -8.87
CA LEU A 282 4.75 -12.69 -9.57
C LEU A 282 4.29 -11.27 -9.19
N TYR A 283 3.89 -10.49 -10.19
CA TYR A 283 3.64 -9.05 -10.08
C TYR A 283 4.93 -8.29 -9.73
N CYS A 284 6.03 -8.67 -10.36
CA CYS A 284 7.38 -8.25 -9.96
C CYS A 284 7.68 -6.74 -10.13
N GLY A 285 6.79 -5.98 -10.75
CA GLY A 285 6.97 -4.55 -10.97
C GLY A 285 8.28 -4.24 -11.72
N SER A 286 9.06 -3.32 -11.19
CA SER A 286 10.40 -2.97 -11.70
C SER A 286 11.52 -3.88 -11.16
N GLY A 287 11.16 -4.96 -10.45
CA GLY A 287 12.11 -5.98 -9.99
C GLY A 287 12.64 -5.78 -8.57
N LEU A 288 11.86 -5.11 -7.69
CA LEU A 288 12.28 -4.87 -6.30
C LEU A 288 12.75 -6.14 -5.60
N PHE A 289 11.96 -7.20 -5.67
CA PHE A 289 12.30 -8.50 -5.09
C PHE A 289 13.06 -9.41 -6.05
N THR A 290 12.88 -9.24 -7.36
CA THR A 290 13.53 -10.06 -8.39
C THR A 290 15.05 -10.07 -8.25
N LEU A 291 15.66 -8.87 -8.04
CA LEU A 291 17.11 -8.76 -7.99
C LEU A 291 17.71 -9.51 -6.78
N PRO A 292 17.26 -9.25 -5.53
CA PRO A 292 17.81 -9.95 -4.37
C PRO A 292 17.47 -11.46 -4.37
N LEU A 293 16.29 -11.87 -4.86
CA LEU A 293 15.95 -13.30 -4.99
C LEU A 293 16.87 -14.01 -5.98
N ALA A 294 17.23 -13.37 -7.08
CA ALA A 294 18.16 -13.93 -8.07
C ALA A 294 19.60 -14.07 -7.55
N ALA A 295 19.97 -13.32 -6.52
CA ALA A 295 21.28 -13.43 -5.88
C ALA A 295 21.34 -14.57 -4.84
N LEU A 296 20.23 -15.22 -4.50
CA LEU A 296 20.20 -16.35 -3.59
C LEU A 296 21.03 -17.54 -4.13
N ALA A 297 21.47 -18.40 -3.23
CA ALA A 297 22.29 -19.57 -3.53
C ALA A 297 23.54 -19.23 -4.37
N ASP A 298 24.20 -18.11 -4.01
CA ASP A 298 25.38 -17.58 -4.72
C ASP A 298 25.11 -17.31 -6.22
N GLY A 299 23.91 -16.79 -6.53
CA GLY A 299 23.47 -16.52 -7.90
C GLY A 299 23.05 -17.76 -8.70
N ARG A 300 22.90 -18.91 -8.05
CA ARG A 300 22.43 -20.16 -8.69
C ARG A 300 20.92 -20.26 -8.78
N ALA A 301 20.16 -19.39 -8.10
CA ALA A 301 18.71 -19.34 -8.19
C ALA A 301 18.24 -19.11 -9.64
N ARG A 302 17.20 -19.82 -10.04
CA ARG A 302 16.55 -19.69 -11.36
C ARG A 302 15.18 -19.06 -11.17
N LEU A 303 14.94 -17.92 -11.80
CA LEU A 303 13.72 -17.14 -11.58
C LEU A 303 12.84 -17.06 -12.81
N LEU A 304 11.53 -17.17 -12.57
CA LEU A 304 10.48 -16.66 -13.46
C LEU A 304 9.89 -15.40 -12.81
N ALA A 305 10.04 -14.26 -13.45
CA ALA A 305 9.43 -13.00 -13.01
C ALA A 305 8.34 -12.56 -13.99
N VAL A 306 7.15 -12.24 -13.48
CA VAL A 306 5.96 -11.92 -14.30
C VAL A 306 5.40 -10.55 -13.92
N GLU A 307 5.18 -9.69 -14.93
CA GLU A 307 4.63 -8.35 -14.75
C GLU A 307 3.74 -7.96 -15.93
N GLY A 308 2.57 -7.37 -15.65
CA GLY A 308 1.60 -6.93 -16.67
C GLY A 308 1.97 -5.61 -17.33
N SER A 309 2.53 -4.67 -16.57
CA SER A 309 2.88 -3.32 -17.04
C SER A 309 4.07 -3.34 -18.01
N ALA A 310 3.88 -2.78 -19.21
CA ALA A 310 4.96 -2.67 -20.18
C ALA A 310 6.14 -1.82 -19.70
N GLY A 311 5.84 -0.75 -18.96
CA GLY A 311 6.87 0.15 -18.41
C GLY A 311 7.65 -0.52 -17.29
N ALA A 312 6.97 -1.17 -16.35
CA ALA A 312 7.59 -1.83 -15.21
C ALA A 312 8.48 -3.01 -15.66
N ILE A 313 7.97 -3.89 -16.52
CA ILE A 313 8.77 -5.03 -17.03
C ILE A 313 9.98 -4.59 -17.86
N ALA A 314 9.91 -3.45 -18.55
CA ALA A 314 11.06 -2.89 -19.26
C ALA A 314 12.13 -2.43 -18.26
N CYS A 315 11.73 -1.77 -17.18
CA CYS A 315 12.64 -1.42 -16.08
C CYS A 315 13.24 -2.68 -15.43
N ALA A 316 12.43 -3.68 -15.10
CA ALA A 316 12.91 -4.94 -14.52
C ALA A 316 13.96 -5.63 -15.41
N LYS A 317 13.72 -5.70 -16.74
CA LYS A 317 14.71 -6.23 -17.70
C LYS A 317 16.02 -5.48 -17.68
N ASN A 318 15.96 -4.15 -17.65
CA ASN A 318 17.16 -3.32 -17.59
C ASN A 318 17.90 -3.51 -16.25
N ASN A 319 17.17 -3.54 -15.14
CA ASN A 319 17.73 -3.73 -13.80
C ASN A 319 18.42 -5.10 -13.66
N VAL A 320 17.77 -6.17 -14.12
CA VAL A 320 18.34 -7.54 -14.16
C VAL A 320 19.63 -7.57 -15.01
N LYS A 321 19.60 -6.92 -16.19
CA LYS A 321 20.79 -6.82 -17.07
C LYS A 321 21.93 -6.05 -16.40
N ARG A 322 21.65 -4.90 -15.80
CA ARG A 322 22.64 -4.07 -15.10
C ARG A 322 23.27 -4.80 -13.91
N ALA A 323 22.48 -5.59 -13.20
CA ALA A 323 22.95 -6.41 -12.09
C ALA A 323 23.70 -7.69 -12.55
N GLY A 324 23.86 -7.94 -13.85
CA GLY A 324 24.54 -9.12 -14.36
C GLY A 324 23.85 -10.45 -14.12
N LEU A 325 22.53 -10.44 -13.83
CA LEU A 325 21.76 -11.61 -13.48
C LEU A 325 21.28 -12.35 -14.75
N ASN A 326 21.79 -13.53 -15.00
CA ASN A 326 21.58 -14.28 -16.25
C ASN A 326 20.62 -15.47 -16.12
N ARG A 327 20.15 -15.80 -14.90
CA ARG A 327 19.23 -16.90 -14.62
C ARG A 327 17.80 -16.43 -14.34
N VAL A 328 17.42 -15.23 -14.82
CA VAL A 328 16.10 -14.62 -14.65
C VAL A 328 15.36 -14.60 -15.99
N VAL A 329 14.22 -15.22 -16.05
CA VAL A 329 13.30 -15.17 -17.20
C VAL A 329 12.17 -14.21 -16.87
N LEU A 330 12.11 -13.07 -17.56
CA LEU A 330 11.09 -12.06 -17.41
C LEU A 330 9.98 -12.24 -18.48
N ARG A 331 8.73 -12.33 -18.04
CA ARG A 331 7.56 -12.46 -18.89
C ARG A 331 6.61 -11.28 -18.67
N ARG A 332 6.25 -10.60 -19.76
CA ARG A 332 5.18 -9.61 -19.74
C ARG A 332 3.84 -10.29 -19.96
N GLY A 333 2.88 -10.04 -19.06
CA GLY A 333 1.52 -10.52 -19.23
C GLY A 333 0.74 -10.54 -17.91
N ASP A 334 -0.53 -10.77 -18.04
CA ASP A 334 -1.37 -11.12 -16.88
C ASP A 334 -0.89 -12.43 -16.26
N VAL A 335 -0.74 -12.44 -14.91
CA VAL A 335 -0.15 -13.57 -14.19
C VAL A 335 -0.93 -14.87 -14.44
N ALA A 336 -2.27 -14.82 -14.39
CA ALA A 336 -3.08 -16.01 -14.62
C ALA A 336 -2.86 -16.58 -16.02
N ARG A 337 -2.79 -15.72 -17.05
CA ARG A 337 -2.54 -16.14 -18.44
C ARG A 337 -1.15 -16.73 -18.64
N VAL A 338 -0.12 -16.08 -18.05
CA VAL A 338 1.27 -16.57 -18.18
C VAL A 338 1.42 -17.93 -17.54
N LEU A 339 0.87 -18.11 -16.33
CA LEU A 339 0.94 -19.39 -15.62
C LEU A 339 0.10 -20.49 -16.31
N ALA A 340 -1.10 -20.18 -16.80
CA ALA A 340 -1.94 -21.12 -17.54
C ALA A 340 -1.32 -21.56 -18.87
N GLY A 341 -0.51 -20.70 -19.52
CA GLY A 341 0.25 -21.03 -20.72
C GLY A 341 1.46 -21.94 -20.49
N GLY A 342 1.76 -22.24 -19.22
CA GLY A 342 2.89 -23.03 -18.78
C GLY A 342 4.17 -22.21 -18.62
N PRO A 343 4.91 -22.44 -17.52
CA PRO A 343 6.19 -21.79 -17.30
C PRO A 343 7.24 -22.29 -18.30
N PRO A 344 8.34 -21.53 -18.51
CA PRO A 344 9.44 -21.95 -19.33
C PRO A 344 10.07 -23.26 -18.85
N LYS A 345 10.68 -24.00 -19.80
CA LYS A 345 11.38 -25.27 -19.48
C LYS A 345 12.37 -25.08 -18.32
N GLY A 346 12.28 -25.96 -17.32
CA GLY A 346 13.12 -25.91 -16.13
C GLY A 346 12.67 -24.95 -15.04
N LEU A 347 11.53 -24.26 -15.21
CA LEU A 347 10.94 -23.36 -14.22
C LEU A 347 9.53 -23.79 -13.79
N GLY A 348 9.11 -25.03 -14.12
CA GLY A 348 7.73 -25.51 -13.93
C GLY A 348 7.37 -25.87 -12.50
N HIS A 349 8.35 -26.17 -11.66
CA HIS A 349 8.15 -26.59 -10.26
C HIS A 349 8.96 -25.63 -9.36
N PRO A 350 8.37 -24.55 -8.89
CA PRO A 350 9.05 -23.62 -8.00
C PRO A 350 9.18 -24.21 -6.59
N ASP A 351 10.32 -23.98 -5.95
CA ASP A 351 10.52 -24.23 -4.53
C ASP A 351 9.84 -23.14 -3.70
N LEU A 352 9.89 -21.91 -4.22
CA LEU A 352 9.32 -20.70 -3.61
C LEU A 352 8.54 -19.87 -4.65
N ILE A 353 7.37 -19.39 -4.24
CA ILE A 353 6.64 -18.35 -4.97
C ILE A 353 6.54 -17.11 -4.08
N LEU A 354 6.95 -15.97 -4.61
CA LEU A 354 6.64 -14.65 -4.08
C LEU A 354 5.57 -14.01 -4.97
N LEU A 355 4.59 -13.36 -4.35
CA LEU A 355 3.64 -12.52 -5.07
C LEU A 355 3.31 -11.25 -4.28
N ASP A 356 3.19 -10.13 -5.01
CA ASP A 356 2.78 -8.79 -4.53
C ASP A 356 1.68 -8.26 -5.45
N PRO A 357 0.45 -8.80 -5.37
CA PRO A 357 -0.62 -8.48 -6.29
C PRO A 357 -1.24 -7.10 -6.00
N PRO A 358 -2.00 -6.52 -6.95
CA PRO A 358 -2.74 -5.30 -6.72
C PRO A 358 -3.82 -5.49 -5.63
N ARG A 359 -4.43 -4.39 -5.17
CA ARG A 359 -5.47 -4.37 -4.11
C ARG A 359 -6.58 -5.41 -4.24
N ALA A 360 -6.88 -5.86 -5.46
CA ALA A 360 -7.89 -6.88 -5.71
C ALA A 360 -7.46 -8.31 -5.29
N GLY A 361 -6.21 -8.49 -4.87
CA GLY A 361 -5.61 -9.78 -4.55
C GLY A 361 -5.24 -10.60 -5.78
N ALA A 362 -4.70 -11.79 -5.55
CA ALA A 362 -4.34 -12.76 -6.59
C ALA A 362 -5.58 -13.40 -7.21
N LYS A 363 -6.65 -13.54 -6.45
CA LYS A 363 -7.93 -14.19 -6.80
C LYS A 363 -7.81 -15.71 -6.96
N ALA A 364 -8.95 -16.39 -6.88
CA ALA A 364 -9.04 -17.85 -6.86
C ALA A 364 -8.32 -18.54 -8.04
N GLN A 365 -8.41 -17.99 -9.25
CA GLN A 365 -7.74 -18.56 -10.42
C GLN A 365 -6.21 -18.60 -10.27
N VAL A 366 -5.60 -17.52 -9.79
CA VAL A 366 -4.15 -17.51 -9.55
C VAL A 366 -3.82 -18.46 -8.41
N CYS A 367 -4.54 -18.43 -7.29
CA CYS A 367 -4.31 -19.38 -6.18
C CYS A 367 -4.35 -20.84 -6.62
N GLN A 368 -5.28 -21.22 -7.52
CA GLN A 368 -5.34 -22.56 -8.10
C GLN A 368 -4.08 -22.90 -8.92
N LEU A 369 -3.59 -21.95 -9.72
CA LEU A 369 -2.36 -22.14 -10.51
C LEU A 369 -1.11 -22.25 -9.62
N LEU A 370 -1.04 -21.44 -8.53
CA LEU A 370 0.02 -21.57 -7.53
C LEU A 370 0.00 -22.97 -6.89
N ALA A 371 -1.16 -23.45 -6.47
CA ALA A 371 -1.29 -24.77 -5.87
C ALA A 371 -0.93 -25.90 -6.85
N ALA A 372 -1.33 -25.77 -8.12
CA ALA A 372 -1.02 -26.73 -9.17
C ALA A 372 0.48 -26.80 -9.50
N SER A 373 1.25 -25.72 -9.29
CA SER A 373 2.70 -25.71 -9.48
C SER A 373 3.47 -26.63 -8.53
N GLY A 374 2.88 -26.91 -7.36
CA GLY A 374 3.47 -27.75 -6.34
C GLY A 374 4.49 -27.05 -5.43
N ALA A 375 4.55 -25.71 -5.45
CA ALA A 375 5.45 -24.94 -4.60
C ALA A 375 5.38 -25.36 -3.13
N GLY A 376 6.52 -25.49 -2.49
CA GLY A 376 6.60 -25.80 -1.06
C GLY A 376 6.18 -24.62 -0.19
N THR A 377 6.59 -23.41 -0.59
CA THR A 377 6.33 -22.17 0.15
C THR A 377 5.79 -21.08 -0.78
N ILE A 378 4.84 -20.30 -0.27
CA ILE A 378 4.32 -19.09 -0.91
C ILE A 378 4.51 -17.92 0.07
N ILE A 379 5.22 -16.87 -0.36
CA ILE A 379 5.31 -15.58 0.32
C ILE A 379 4.31 -14.65 -0.38
N TYR A 380 3.33 -14.15 0.35
CA TYR A 380 2.29 -13.26 -0.17
C TYR A 380 2.42 -11.90 0.51
N VAL A 381 2.80 -10.85 -0.24
CA VAL A 381 2.79 -9.46 0.19
C VAL A 381 1.47 -8.85 -0.25
N ALA A 382 0.76 -8.13 0.63
CA ALA A 382 -0.58 -7.64 0.36
C ALA A 382 -0.83 -6.27 0.97
N CYS A 383 -1.24 -5.32 0.15
CA CYS A 383 -1.64 -3.98 0.60
C CYS A 383 -3.12 -3.85 1.00
N ASP A 384 -3.89 -4.95 0.93
CA ASP A 384 -5.30 -4.98 1.32
C ASP A 384 -5.62 -6.26 2.12
N PRO A 385 -5.89 -6.15 3.43
CA PRO A 385 -6.18 -7.30 4.29
C PRO A 385 -7.43 -8.08 3.87
N THR A 386 -8.41 -7.42 3.25
CA THR A 386 -9.66 -8.06 2.83
C THR A 386 -9.43 -9.03 1.67
N SER A 387 -8.63 -8.63 0.69
CA SER A 387 -8.26 -9.49 -0.44
C SER A 387 -7.33 -10.61 0.00
N LEU A 388 -6.34 -10.33 0.88
CA LEU A 388 -5.47 -11.35 1.47
C LEU A 388 -6.29 -12.43 2.19
N ALA A 389 -7.26 -12.02 3.03
CA ALA A 389 -8.08 -12.98 3.77
C ALA A 389 -8.88 -13.90 2.84
N ARG A 390 -9.48 -13.38 1.76
CA ARG A 390 -10.18 -14.21 0.76
C ARG A 390 -9.24 -15.19 0.04
N ASP A 391 -8.06 -14.73 -0.34
CA ASP A 391 -7.07 -15.58 -1.00
C ASP A 391 -6.49 -16.61 -0.02
N THR A 392 -6.34 -16.28 1.28
CA THR A 392 -5.98 -17.21 2.35
C THR A 392 -6.96 -18.36 2.46
N ALA A 393 -8.29 -18.07 2.53
CA ALA A 393 -9.30 -19.13 2.55
C ALA A 393 -9.19 -20.05 1.32
N THR A 394 -8.91 -19.48 0.16
CA THR A 394 -8.72 -20.24 -1.08
C THR A 394 -7.46 -21.11 -1.00
N LEU A 395 -6.33 -20.58 -0.57
CA LEU A 395 -5.07 -21.34 -0.44
C LEU A 395 -5.19 -22.47 0.58
N ILE A 396 -5.88 -22.23 1.71
CA ILE A 396 -6.18 -23.29 2.70
C ILE A 396 -6.98 -24.42 2.05
N SER A 397 -8.02 -24.11 1.30
CA SER A 397 -8.83 -25.12 0.59
C SER A 397 -8.04 -25.92 -0.45
N LEU A 398 -6.92 -25.37 -0.92
CA LEU A 398 -6.00 -25.97 -1.89
C LEU A 398 -4.81 -26.71 -1.23
N GLY A 399 -4.80 -26.83 0.10
CA GLY A 399 -3.80 -27.62 0.84
C GLY A 399 -2.57 -26.83 1.28
N TYR A 400 -2.69 -25.53 1.47
CA TYR A 400 -1.68 -24.70 2.12
C TYR A 400 -2.11 -24.33 3.55
N SER A 401 -1.13 -24.16 4.44
CA SER A 401 -1.32 -23.66 5.81
C SER A 401 -0.68 -22.30 5.94
N PRO A 402 -1.36 -21.28 6.49
CA PRO A 402 -0.73 -20.02 6.87
C PRO A 402 0.12 -20.24 8.13
N GLU A 403 1.44 -20.10 8.00
CA GLU A 403 2.39 -20.34 9.11
C GLU A 403 2.85 -19.06 9.80
N HIS A 404 2.90 -17.96 9.07
CA HIS A 404 3.36 -16.67 9.58
C HIS A 404 2.59 -15.53 8.96
N LEU A 405 2.29 -14.52 9.76
CA LEU A 405 1.64 -13.29 9.33
C LEU A 405 2.31 -12.12 10.03
N GLU A 406 2.86 -11.21 9.27
CA GLU A 406 3.53 -9.99 9.73
C GLU A 406 2.96 -8.79 8.98
N ALA A 407 2.88 -7.64 9.63
CA ALA A 407 2.35 -6.44 9.01
C ALA A 407 3.23 -5.21 9.27
N PHE A 408 3.30 -4.32 8.30
CA PHE A 408 4.15 -3.14 8.29
C PHE A 408 3.32 -1.88 8.11
N ASP A 409 3.47 -0.93 9.02
CA ASP A 409 2.89 0.39 8.86
C ASP A 409 3.78 1.26 7.98
N ILE A 410 3.73 1.00 6.66
CA ILE A 410 4.39 1.81 5.64
C ILE A 410 3.49 2.93 5.08
N TYR A 411 2.35 3.15 5.71
CA TYR A 411 1.40 4.22 5.37
C TYR A 411 0.88 4.91 6.63
N PRO A 412 1.76 5.54 7.43
CA PRO A 412 1.32 6.31 8.60
C PRO A 412 0.24 7.32 8.26
N MET A 413 -0.61 7.67 9.21
CA MET A 413 -1.76 8.58 9.06
C MET A 413 -2.86 8.06 8.13
N THR A 414 -2.75 6.85 7.57
CA THR A 414 -3.77 6.25 6.71
C THR A 414 -4.23 4.89 7.26
N HIS A 415 -5.41 4.43 6.81
CA HIS A 415 -5.91 3.09 7.14
C HIS A 415 -5.18 1.96 6.41
N HIS A 416 -4.33 2.28 5.45
CA HIS A 416 -3.59 1.28 4.68
C HIS A 416 -2.51 0.61 5.53
N VAL A 417 -2.31 -0.66 5.28
CA VAL A 417 -1.26 -1.48 5.91
C VAL A 417 -0.73 -2.48 4.89
N GLU A 418 0.55 -2.77 4.96
CA GLU A 418 1.17 -3.84 4.19
C GLU A 418 1.26 -5.09 5.03
N THR A 419 0.85 -6.23 4.50
CA THR A 419 0.84 -7.50 5.24
C THR A 419 1.61 -8.54 4.45
N MET A 420 2.49 -9.29 5.12
CA MET A 420 3.19 -10.43 4.55
C MET A 420 2.70 -11.72 5.20
N ALA A 421 2.19 -12.63 4.38
CA ALA A 421 1.73 -13.94 4.81
C ALA A 421 2.59 -15.05 4.18
N ILE A 422 2.98 -16.02 4.99
CA ILE A 422 3.75 -17.18 4.56
C ILE A 422 2.84 -18.40 4.60
N PHE A 423 2.74 -19.09 3.48
CA PHE A 423 1.98 -20.33 3.37
C PHE A 423 2.92 -21.47 3.04
N THR A 424 2.79 -22.59 3.76
CA THR A 424 3.50 -23.82 3.45
C THR A 424 2.53 -24.88 2.99
N ARG A 425 2.99 -25.74 2.09
CA ARG A 425 2.17 -26.83 1.60
C ARG A 425 2.03 -27.89 2.70
N THR A 426 0.79 -28.17 3.09
CA THR A 426 0.54 -29.29 4.02
C THR A 426 0.93 -30.59 3.34
N ALA A 427 1.84 -31.34 3.97
CA ALA A 427 2.20 -32.69 3.49
C ALA A 427 0.90 -33.48 3.38
N GLY A 428 0.51 -33.83 2.17
CA GLY A 428 -0.71 -34.59 1.95
C GLY A 428 -0.68 -35.86 2.80
N ARG A 429 -1.65 -36.03 3.69
CA ARG A 429 -1.99 -37.36 4.15
C ARG A 429 -2.29 -38.16 2.87
N ARG A 430 -1.33 -38.98 2.43
CA ARG A 430 -1.61 -40.03 1.43
C ARG A 430 -2.81 -40.80 1.97
N ARG A 431 -3.99 -40.61 1.37
CA ARG A 431 -5.12 -41.50 1.56
C ARG A 431 -4.85 -42.81 0.82
#